data_0ae1377e5837ecb76d1b198d6499d131
#
_entry.id   0ae1377e5837ecb76d1b198d6499d131
#
_cell.length_a   1.000
_cell.length_b   1.000
_cell.length_c   1.000
_cell.angle_alpha   90.00
_cell.angle_beta   90.00
_cell.angle_gamma   90.00
#
_symmetry.space_group_name_H-M   'P 1'
#
loop_
_entity.id
_entity.type
_entity.pdbx_description
1 polymer ?
#
loop_
_entity_poly.entity_id
_entity_poly.type
_entity_poly.pdbx_seq_one_letter_code
_entity_poly.pdbx_strand_id
1 'polypeptide(L)'
;MNDKHGATEFGLVGEVPYYATIFTTRMTSNLDGYEETADRMAELVNAREGFLGMQSARGDDGLAITVCYWRTEEDIAAWRNDLEHEIAQDEGRNRWYAQYTVEVARVDRTIGFRRPS
;
A
#
# COMPACT_ATOMS: atom_id res chain seq x y z
N MET A 1 12.50 -3.84 -12.85
CA MET A 1 11.60 -3.47 -11.74
C MET A 1 10.24 -4.10 -11.92
N ASN A 2 9.73 -4.64 -10.88
CA ASN A 2 8.49 -5.38 -10.92
C ASN A 2 7.28 -4.48 -10.74
N ASP A 3 6.39 -4.45 -11.73
CA ASP A 3 5.19 -3.63 -11.69
C ASP A 3 3.94 -4.38 -11.24
N LYS A 4 4.07 -5.66 -10.88
CA LYS A 4 2.89 -6.46 -10.64
C LYS A 4 2.02 -5.93 -9.51
N HIS A 5 2.58 -5.12 -8.62
CA HIS A 5 1.85 -4.50 -7.51
C HIS A 5 1.43 -3.07 -7.80
N GLY A 6 1.52 -2.63 -9.05
CA GLY A 6 1.13 -1.29 -9.40
C GLY A 6 2.11 -0.23 -8.91
N ALA A 7 3.39 -0.61 -8.73
CA ALA A 7 4.39 0.32 -8.26
C ALA A 7 4.45 1.53 -9.18
N THR A 8 4.48 2.72 -8.59
CA THR A 8 4.52 3.95 -9.34
C THR A 8 5.96 4.37 -9.58
N GLU A 9 6.20 5.06 -10.67
CA GLU A 9 7.51 5.61 -10.93
C GLU A 9 7.80 6.69 -9.91
N PHE A 10 9.04 6.69 -9.41
CA PHE A 10 9.42 7.58 -8.33
C PHE A 10 9.14 9.04 -8.70
N GLY A 11 8.42 9.73 -7.84
CA GLY A 11 8.15 11.16 -8.00
C GLY A 11 7.08 11.51 -9.02
N LEU A 12 6.43 10.53 -9.64
CA LEU A 12 5.48 10.79 -10.71
C LEU A 12 4.10 10.23 -10.39
N VAL A 13 3.54 10.66 -9.26
CA VAL A 13 2.23 10.16 -8.84
C VAL A 13 1.09 10.92 -9.52
N GLY A 14 1.15 12.24 -9.54
CA GLY A 14 0.08 13.03 -10.13
C GLY A 14 0.11 14.46 -9.63
N GLU A 15 -0.95 15.18 -9.93
CA GLU A 15 -1.07 16.56 -9.51
C GLU A 15 -1.46 16.66 -8.04
N VAL A 16 -0.81 17.55 -7.31
CA VAL A 16 -1.14 17.82 -5.92
C VAL A 16 -2.40 18.70 -5.86
N PRO A 17 -3.19 18.60 -4.77
CA PRO A 17 -2.99 17.64 -3.70
C PRO A 17 -3.47 16.25 -4.08
N TYR A 18 -2.82 15.26 -3.53
CA TYR A 18 -3.32 13.88 -3.59
C TYR A 18 -3.12 13.27 -2.19
N TYR A 19 -3.49 12.03 -2.02
CA TYR A 19 -3.53 11.44 -0.69
C TYR A 19 -2.71 10.18 -0.65
N ALA A 20 -2.21 9.85 0.51
CA ALA A 20 -1.42 8.64 0.71
C ALA A 20 -1.97 7.85 1.89
N THR A 21 -2.02 6.54 1.73
CA THR A 21 -2.20 5.65 2.88
C THR A 21 -0.85 5.00 3.16
N ILE A 22 -0.47 5.00 4.41
CA ILE A 22 0.81 4.43 4.83
C ILE A 22 0.49 3.25 5.72
N PHE A 23 0.74 2.05 5.22
CA PHE A 23 0.47 0.80 5.90
C PHE A 23 1.80 0.26 6.41
N THR A 24 2.01 0.40 7.71
CA THR A 24 3.23 -0.05 8.36
C THR A 24 2.92 -1.29 9.15
N THR A 25 3.67 -2.36 8.91
CA THR A 25 3.43 -3.64 9.55
C THR A 25 4.70 -4.19 10.15
N ARG A 26 4.53 -4.97 11.22
CA ARG A 26 5.56 -5.85 11.71
C ARG A 26 5.03 -7.27 11.58
N MET A 27 5.71 -8.07 10.80
CA MET A 27 5.25 -9.41 10.45
C MET A 27 5.67 -10.41 11.53
N THR A 28 4.85 -11.46 11.66
CA THR A 28 5.24 -12.62 12.46
C THR A 28 6.07 -13.56 11.59
N SER A 29 6.55 -14.65 12.19
CA SER A 29 7.23 -15.70 11.42
C SER A 29 6.25 -16.62 10.69
N ASN A 30 4.95 -16.53 10.99
CA ASN A 30 3.95 -17.37 10.34
C ASN A 30 3.34 -16.63 9.16
N LEU A 31 3.90 -16.87 7.98
CA LEU A 31 3.47 -16.18 6.76
C LEU A 31 2.70 -17.09 5.81
N ASP A 32 2.16 -18.19 6.30
CA ASP A 32 1.38 -19.12 5.47
C ASP A 32 0.19 -18.39 4.84
N GLY A 33 0.11 -18.43 3.51
CA GLY A 33 -0.98 -17.80 2.77
C GLY A 33 -0.80 -16.31 2.54
N TYR A 34 0.25 -15.71 3.10
CA TYR A 34 0.44 -14.27 3.00
C TYR A 34 0.66 -13.81 1.57
N GLU A 35 1.53 -14.51 0.82
CA GLU A 35 1.86 -14.06 -0.53
C GLU A 35 0.66 -14.12 -1.47
N GLU A 36 -0.14 -15.15 -1.37
CA GLU A 36 -1.34 -15.25 -2.21
C GLU A 36 -2.30 -14.12 -1.91
N THR A 37 -2.49 -13.82 -0.63
CA THR A 37 -3.38 -12.72 -0.24
C THR A 37 -2.81 -11.38 -0.68
N ALA A 38 -1.49 -11.18 -0.52
CA ALA A 38 -0.86 -9.94 -0.95
C ALA A 38 -1.03 -9.72 -2.45
N ASP A 39 -0.85 -10.76 -3.25
CA ASP A 39 -1.03 -10.67 -4.69
C ASP A 39 -2.49 -10.34 -5.04
N ARG A 40 -3.44 -10.99 -4.39
CA ARG A 40 -4.86 -10.69 -4.62
C ARG A 40 -5.18 -9.25 -4.25
N MET A 41 -4.65 -8.77 -3.13
CA MET A 41 -4.88 -7.40 -2.70
C MET A 41 -4.30 -6.40 -3.71
N ALA A 42 -3.12 -6.71 -4.25
CA ALA A 42 -2.51 -5.84 -5.25
C ALA A 42 -3.38 -5.76 -6.49
N GLU A 43 -3.94 -6.87 -6.92
CA GLU A 43 -4.85 -6.87 -8.07
C GLU A 43 -6.10 -6.06 -7.79
N LEU A 44 -6.67 -6.21 -6.60
CA LEU A 44 -7.88 -5.49 -6.23
C LEU A 44 -7.64 -3.98 -6.17
N VAL A 45 -6.52 -3.55 -5.56
CA VAL A 45 -6.27 -2.13 -5.42
C VAL A 45 -5.98 -1.48 -6.77
N ASN A 46 -5.32 -2.20 -7.67
CA ASN A 46 -5.03 -1.66 -9.01
C ASN A 46 -6.29 -1.42 -9.82
N ALA A 47 -7.36 -2.12 -9.49
CA ALA A 47 -8.64 -1.96 -10.20
C ALA A 47 -9.51 -0.86 -9.60
N ARG A 48 -9.10 -0.25 -8.47
CA ARG A 48 -9.92 0.74 -7.78
C ARG A 48 -9.85 2.08 -8.47
N GLU A 49 -10.99 2.73 -8.53
CA GLU A 49 -11.06 4.11 -9.00
C GLU A 49 -10.28 5.01 -8.05
N GLY A 50 -9.55 5.95 -8.60
CA GLY A 50 -8.80 6.91 -7.80
C GLY A 50 -7.44 6.41 -7.31
N PHE A 51 -7.10 5.15 -7.56
CA PHE A 51 -5.78 4.62 -7.21
C PHE A 51 -4.73 5.18 -8.16
N LEU A 52 -3.67 5.77 -7.62
CA LEU A 52 -2.63 6.42 -8.42
C LEU A 52 -1.33 5.62 -8.47
N GLY A 53 -1.13 4.69 -7.56
CA GLY A 53 0.07 3.87 -7.56
C GLY A 53 0.48 3.49 -6.15
N MET A 54 1.53 2.67 -6.04
CA MET A 54 2.01 2.27 -4.73
C MET A 54 3.48 1.94 -4.75
N GLN A 55 4.09 2.01 -3.58
CA GLN A 55 5.47 1.64 -3.33
C GLN A 55 5.53 0.82 -2.05
N SER A 56 6.40 -0.17 -2.02
CA SER A 56 6.58 -1.02 -0.85
C SER A 56 8.06 -1.24 -0.58
N ALA A 57 8.38 -1.34 0.69
CA ALA A 57 9.72 -1.72 1.12
C ALA A 57 9.61 -2.64 2.33
N ARG A 58 10.51 -3.61 2.42
CA ARG A 58 10.51 -4.58 3.50
C ARG A 58 11.93 -4.73 4.03
N GLY A 59 12.07 -4.64 5.35
CA GLY A 59 13.34 -4.89 6.00
C GLY A 59 13.48 -6.34 6.43
N ASP A 60 14.70 -6.72 6.80
CA ASP A 60 15.00 -8.08 7.22
C ASP A 60 14.42 -8.40 8.59
N ASP A 61 14.06 -7.39 9.36
CA ASP A 61 13.54 -7.53 10.72
C ASP A 61 12.03 -7.70 10.79
N GLY A 62 11.38 -7.90 9.65
CA GLY A 62 9.93 -8.07 9.61
C GLY A 62 9.16 -6.78 9.46
N LEU A 63 9.82 -5.65 9.44
CA LEU A 63 9.15 -4.36 9.19
C LEU A 63 8.87 -4.21 7.71
N ALA A 64 7.66 -3.82 7.38
CA ALA A 64 7.28 -3.54 5.99
C ALA A 64 6.44 -2.28 5.94
N ILE A 65 6.64 -1.49 4.90
CA ILE A 65 5.90 -0.25 4.71
C ILE A 65 5.39 -0.24 3.28
N THR A 66 4.08 -0.05 3.12
CA THR A 66 3.45 0.10 1.83
C THR A 66 2.74 1.43 1.78
N VAL A 67 3.07 2.24 0.78
CA VAL A 67 2.43 3.53 0.57
C VAL A 67 1.60 3.44 -0.69
N CYS A 68 0.30 3.69 -0.57
CA CYS A 68 -0.60 3.78 -1.71
C CYS A 68 -1.01 5.23 -1.90
N TYR A 69 -1.12 5.66 -3.14
CA TYR A 69 -1.47 7.03 -3.49
C TYR A 69 -2.86 7.05 -4.10
N TRP A 70 -3.65 8.05 -3.75
CA TRP A 70 -5.07 8.12 -4.08
C TRP A 70 -5.46 9.53 -4.47
N ARG A 71 -6.47 9.62 -5.32
CA ARG A 71 -6.97 10.92 -5.76
C ARG A 71 -7.80 11.61 -4.69
N THR A 72 -8.61 10.87 -3.94
CA THR A 72 -9.50 11.44 -2.94
C THR A 72 -9.53 10.60 -1.68
N GLU A 73 -10.01 11.21 -0.59
CA GLU A 73 -10.20 10.48 0.66
C GLU A 73 -11.36 9.50 0.57
N GLU A 74 -12.35 9.78 -0.25
CA GLU A 74 -13.47 8.85 -0.45
C GLU A 74 -13.00 7.54 -1.06
N ASP A 75 -12.06 7.61 -1.99
CA ASP A 75 -11.49 6.41 -2.58
C ASP A 75 -10.75 5.58 -1.53
N ILE A 76 -10.06 6.26 -0.61
CA ILE A 76 -9.38 5.59 0.50
C ILE A 76 -10.37 4.88 1.40
N ALA A 77 -11.46 5.54 1.75
CA ALA A 77 -12.45 4.95 2.66
C ALA A 77 -13.05 3.69 2.07
N ALA A 78 -13.35 3.70 0.79
CA ALA A 78 -13.88 2.53 0.11
C ALA A 78 -12.88 1.37 0.12
N TRP A 79 -11.62 1.68 -0.19
CA TRP A 79 -10.57 0.66 -0.20
C TRP A 79 -10.30 0.09 1.19
N ARG A 80 -10.32 0.95 2.21
CA ARG A 80 -10.03 0.51 3.58
C ARG A 80 -11.00 -0.56 4.04
N ASN A 81 -12.28 -0.42 3.69
CA ASN A 81 -13.25 -1.44 4.05
C ASN A 81 -12.93 -2.78 3.42
N ASP A 82 -12.54 -2.78 2.15
CA ASP A 82 -12.17 -4.00 1.46
C ASP A 82 -10.91 -4.61 2.06
N LEU A 83 -9.92 -3.78 2.37
CA LEU A 83 -8.66 -4.24 2.95
C LEU A 83 -8.89 -4.91 4.30
N GLU A 84 -9.66 -4.27 5.17
CA GLU A 84 -9.95 -4.82 6.49
C GLU A 84 -10.71 -6.14 6.40
N HIS A 85 -11.65 -6.20 5.45
CA HIS A 85 -12.43 -7.40 5.23
C HIS A 85 -11.53 -8.57 4.80
N GLU A 86 -10.65 -8.33 3.85
CA GLU A 86 -9.74 -9.37 3.35
C GLU A 86 -8.78 -9.84 4.43
N ILE A 87 -8.23 -8.91 5.21
CA ILE A 87 -7.31 -9.28 6.30
C ILE A 87 -8.04 -10.16 7.31
N ALA A 88 -9.26 -9.78 7.67
CA ALA A 88 -10.03 -10.55 8.65
C ALA A 88 -10.40 -11.91 8.08
N GLN A 89 -10.82 -11.96 6.83
CA GLN A 89 -11.25 -13.19 6.19
C GLN A 89 -10.09 -14.20 6.10
N ASP A 90 -8.91 -13.73 5.81
CA ASP A 90 -7.72 -14.57 5.67
C ASP A 90 -6.97 -14.72 6.98
N GLU A 91 -7.55 -14.25 8.08
CA GLU A 91 -6.97 -14.37 9.42
C GLU A 91 -5.62 -13.67 9.55
N GLY A 92 -5.41 -12.62 8.76
CA GLY A 92 -4.15 -11.90 8.78
C GLY A 92 -3.80 -11.36 10.15
N ARG A 93 -4.80 -10.85 10.87
CA ARG A 93 -4.58 -10.32 12.22
C ARG A 93 -4.10 -11.39 13.19
N ASN A 94 -4.49 -12.64 12.97
CA ASN A 94 -4.18 -13.72 13.88
C ASN A 94 -2.88 -14.43 13.53
N ARG A 95 -2.41 -14.32 12.29
CA ARG A 95 -1.27 -15.10 11.83
C ARG A 95 -0.10 -14.25 11.37
N TRP A 96 -0.37 -13.25 10.51
CA TRP A 96 0.70 -12.58 9.76
C TRP A 96 1.27 -11.37 10.46
N TYR A 97 0.42 -10.61 11.14
CA TYR A 97 0.81 -9.29 11.66
C TYR A 97 0.98 -9.33 13.17
N ALA A 98 2.19 -9.05 13.65
CA ALA A 98 2.37 -8.77 15.06
C ALA A 98 1.71 -7.43 15.41
N GLN A 99 1.81 -6.48 14.49
CA GLN A 99 1.08 -5.21 14.61
C GLN A 99 1.04 -4.53 13.25
N TYR A 100 0.09 -3.63 13.08
CA TYR A 100 0.08 -2.77 11.91
C TYR A 100 -0.63 -1.46 12.23
N THR A 101 -0.33 -0.44 11.45
CA THR A 101 -1.05 0.82 11.46
C THR A 101 -1.34 1.24 10.03
N VAL A 102 -2.42 2.00 9.87
CA VAL A 102 -2.73 2.65 8.60
C VAL A 102 -2.88 4.13 8.89
N GLU A 103 -2.09 4.94 8.22
CA GLU A 103 -2.18 6.38 8.34
C GLU A 103 -2.63 6.97 7.02
N VAL A 104 -3.38 8.06 7.08
CA VAL A 104 -3.84 8.78 5.90
C VAL A 104 -3.22 10.16 5.95
N ALA A 105 -2.58 10.55 4.86
CA ALA A 105 -1.92 11.85 4.77
C ALA A 105 -2.30 12.53 3.48
N ARG A 106 -2.32 13.86 3.50
CA ARG A 106 -2.50 14.65 2.29
C ARG A 106 -1.13 15.14 1.85
N VAL A 107 -0.85 14.96 0.56
CA VAL A 107 0.39 15.45 -0.03
C VAL A 107 0.08 16.78 -0.71
N ASP A 108 0.59 17.86 -0.13
CA ASP A 108 0.35 19.20 -0.64
C ASP A 108 1.42 19.65 -1.61
N ARG A 109 2.62 19.12 -1.48
CA ARG A 109 3.74 19.49 -2.34
C ARG A 109 4.61 18.27 -2.57
N THR A 110 5.23 18.21 -3.73
CA THR A 110 6.20 17.20 -4.05
C THR A 110 7.31 17.86 -4.85
N ILE A 111 8.55 17.50 -4.54
CA ILE A 111 9.73 18.01 -5.24
C ILE A 111 10.57 16.79 -5.59
N GLY A 112 10.93 16.69 -6.84
CA GLY A 112 11.69 15.56 -7.30
C GLY A 112 12.92 15.98 -8.09
N PHE A 113 13.85 15.07 -8.20
CA PHE A 113 15.05 15.24 -8.98
C PHE A 113 15.36 13.92 -9.68
N ARG A 114 15.67 13.99 -10.93
CA ARG A 114 16.14 12.82 -11.69
C ARG A 114 17.47 13.22 -12.35
N ARG A 115 18.48 12.40 -12.10
CA ARG A 115 19.77 12.64 -12.73
C ARG A 115 19.66 12.35 -14.24
N PRO A 116 20.11 13.25 -15.09
CA PRO A 116 20.12 12.97 -16.53
C PRO A 116 21.03 11.77 -16.82
N SER A 117 20.63 10.90 -17.71
CA SER A 117 21.41 9.71 -18.05
C SER A 117 22.44 10.00 -19.15
#